data_cafedcce2e1435a8448e0c1e71fbe3c7
#
_entry.id   cafedcce2e1435a8448e0c1e71fbe3c7
#
_cell.length_a   1.000
_cell.length_b   1.000
_cell.length_c   1.000
_cell.angle_alpha   90.00
_cell.angle_beta   90.00
_cell.angle_gamma   90.00
#
_symmetry.space_group_name_H-M   'P 1'
#
loop_
_entity.id
_entity.type
_entity.pdbx_description
1 polymer ?
#
loop_
_entity_poly.entity_id
_entity_poly.type
_entity_poly.pdbx_seq_one_letter_code
_entity_poly.pdbx_strand_id
1 'polypeptide(L)'
;AESQDNNVEDVLATRAFADEVFDEENGAYHSVMVQGVLGLSERPVKSVMTPRPELEWIDLDEDEQSIREQLLSTTHSRLIVAHGELDNIAGVVLTHKVMNEYIETGALNFEAHLRDPVIVHENAQVLMVMEQLRQAPLQMAIILNEYGSIEGIATPIDVLEAIAGEFPDEDELDTAAESLEDGSLMLEGSTDI
;
A
#
# COMPACT_ATOMS: atom_id res chain seq x y z
N ALA A 1 -5.86 36.48 7.70
CA ALA A 1 -5.42 36.56 6.29
C ALA A 1 -3.90 36.43 6.14
N GLU A 2 -3.12 36.67 7.22
CA GLU A 2 -1.64 36.59 7.20
C GLU A 2 -1.05 35.18 7.39
N SER A 3 -1.86 34.20 7.72
CA SER A 3 -1.34 32.82 8.05
C SER A 3 -1.26 31.90 6.84
N GLN A 4 -1.86 32.22 5.69
CA GLN A 4 -1.81 31.41 4.47
C GLN A 4 -0.67 31.79 3.52
N ASP A 5 -0.24 33.05 3.51
CA ASP A 5 0.85 33.53 2.64
C ASP A 5 2.23 32.97 3.08
N ASN A 6 2.49 32.81 4.38
CA ASN A 6 3.74 32.26 4.88
C ASN A 6 3.99 30.80 4.46
N ASN A 7 2.91 30.01 4.29
CA ASN A 7 3.06 28.59 3.93
C ASN A 7 3.44 28.41 2.45
N VAL A 8 3.01 29.31 1.58
CA VAL A 8 3.33 29.24 0.14
C VAL A 8 4.76 29.71 -0.13
N GLU A 9 5.23 30.75 0.57
CA GLU A 9 6.62 31.22 0.44
C GLU A 9 7.63 30.20 0.97
N ASP A 10 7.34 29.54 2.09
CA ASP A 10 8.19 28.47 2.64
C ASP A 10 8.26 27.25 1.72
N VAL A 11 7.15 26.86 1.10
CA VAL A 11 7.10 25.76 0.12
C VAL A 11 7.88 26.11 -1.15
N LEU A 12 7.76 27.35 -1.64
CA LEU A 12 8.50 27.83 -2.80
C LEU A 12 10.00 27.97 -2.52
N ALA A 13 10.38 28.42 -1.32
CA ALA A 13 11.77 28.50 -0.89
C ALA A 13 12.41 27.12 -0.75
N THR A 14 11.67 26.15 -0.17
CA THR A 14 12.12 24.76 -0.05
C THR A 14 12.28 24.10 -1.42
N ARG A 15 11.41 24.40 -2.37
CA ARG A 15 11.48 23.90 -3.74
C ARG A 15 12.66 24.50 -4.50
N ALA A 16 12.92 25.79 -4.36
CA ALA A 16 14.07 26.47 -4.98
C ALA A 16 15.41 25.96 -4.40
N PHE A 17 15.44 25.67 -3.08
CA PHE A 17 16.63 25.09 -2.43
C PHE A 17 16.89 23.65 -2.88
N ALA A 18 15.84 22.84 -3.11
CA ALA A 18 15.97 21.49 -3.63
C ALA A 18 16.57 21.49 -5.05
N ASP A 19 16.12 22.40 -5.91
CA ASP A 19 16.63 22.54 -7.29
C ASP A 19 18.11 23.01 -7.34
N GLU A 20 18.61 23.69 -6.31
CA GLU A 20 19.98 24.24 -6.25
C GLU A 20 21.01 23.27 -5.64
N VAL A 21 20.56 22.30 -4.84
CA VAL A 21 21.47 21.40 -4.07
C VAL A 21 21.78 20.09 -4.80
N PHE A 22 21.05 19.74 -5.86
CA PHE A 22 21.17 18.43 -6.50
C PHE A 22 21.88 18.50 -7.86
N ASP A 23 23.01 17.81 -7.96
CA ASP A 23 23.87 17.66 -9.14
C ASP A 23 23.10 16.98 -10.31
N GLU A 24 23.38 17.35 -11.56
CA GLU A 24 22.55 17.03 -12.74
C GLU A 24 22.34 15.51 -13.02
N GLU A 25 23.22 14.61 -12.56
CA GLU A 25 23.10 13.16 -12.80
C GLU A 25 22.23 12.42 -11.78
N ASN A 26 22.14 12.90 -10.54
CA ASN A 26 21.22 12.35 -9.50
C ASN A 26 19.98 13.24 -9.27
N GLY A 27 19.94 14.38 -9.90
CA GLY A 27 18.95 15.43 -9.65
C GLY A 27 17.51 15.04 -10.03
N ALA A 28 17.33 14.18 -11.02
CA ALA A 28 16.00 13.78 -11.47
C ALA A 28 15.25 12.94 -10.39
N TYR A 29 15.88 11.93 -9.82
CA TYR A 29 15.26 11.08 -8.79
C TYR A 29 15.02 11.83 -7.48
N HIS A 30 15.98 12.65 -7.03
CA HIS A 30 15.81 13.43 -5.81
C HIS A 30 14.72 14.50 -5.96
N SER A 31 14.63 15.14 -7.12
CA SER A 31 13.59 16.11 -7.43
C SER A 31 12.19 15.48 -7.40
N VAL A 32 12.03 14.28 -7.97
CA VAL A 32 10.75 13.54 -7.95
C VAL A 32 10.36 13.17 -6.53
N MET A 33 11.27 12.66 -5.71
CA MET A 33 10.98 12.31 -4.31
C MET A 33 10.61 13.52 -3.46
N VAL A 34 11.34 14.63 -3.59
CA VAL A 34 11.04 15.88 -2.86
C VAL A 34 9.68 16.44 -3.27
N GLN A 35 9.38 16.44 -4.56
CA GLN A 35 8.06 16.85 -5.06
C GLN A 35 6.95 15.90 -4.59
N GLY A 36 7.22 14.58 -4.56
CA GLY A 36 6.31 13.58 -4.01
C GLY A 36 5.96 13.87 -2.55
N VAL A 37 6.96 14.08 -1.71
CA VAL A 37 6.78 14.40 -0.28
C VAL A 37 6.01 15.70 -0.06
N LEU A 38 6.37 16.77 -0.77
CA LEU A 38 5.70 18.08 -0.66
C LEU A 38 4.24 17.99 -1.16
N GLY A 39 3.99 17.18 -2.18
CA GLY A 39 2.65 16.94 -2.71
C GLY A 39 1.73 16.17 -1.77
N LEU A 40 2.28 15.28 -0.90
CA LEU A 40 1.48 14.43 -0.02
C LEU A 40 0.65 15.20 1.02
N SER A 41 1.12 16.40 1.43
CA SER A 41 0.44 17.18 2.47
C SER A 41 -0.98 17.59 2.10
N GLU A 42 -1.27 17.73 0.82
CA GLU A 42 -2.59 18.16 0.30
C GLU A 42 -3.35 17.01 -0.39
N ARG A 43 -2.70 15.87 -0.64
CA ARG A 43 -3.33 14.75 -1.35
C ARG A 43 -4.34 14.02 -0.47
N PRO A 44 -5.55 13.77 -0.97
CA PRO A 44 -6.50 12.88 -0.30
C PRO A 44 -6.05 11.42 -0.42
N VAL A 45 -6.34 10.60 0.59
CA VAL A 45 -5.93 9.19 0.64
C VAL A 45 -6.44 8.37 -0.54
N LYS A 46 -7.60 8.73 -1.12
CA LYS A 46 -8.13 8.09 -2.33
C LYS A 46 -7.20 8.17 -3.56
N SER A 47 -6.24 9.10 -3.55
CA SER A 47 -5.30 9.25 -4.67
C SER A 47 -4.10 8.31 -4.59
N VAL A 48 -3.95 7.60 -3.49
CA VAL A 48 -2.82 6.70 -3.22
C VAL A 48 -3.26 5.31 -2.74
N MET A 49 -4.56 5.08 -2.58
CA MET A 49 -5.11 3.82 -2.09
C MET A 49 -5.09 2.75 -3.18
N THR A 50 -5.02 1.48 -2.75
CA THR A 50 -5.40 0.34 -3.57
C THR A 50 -6.93 0.32 -3.68
N PRO A 51 -7.51 0.43 -4.89
CA PRO A 51 -8.95 0.58 -5.06
C PRO A 51 -9.70 -0.75 -4.85
N ARG A 52 -11.00 -0.65 -4.50
CA ARG A 52 -11.87 -1.79 -4.19
C ARG A 52 -11.80 -2.96 -5.18
N PRO A 53 -11.78 -2.77 -6.52
CA PRO A 53 -11.74 -3.89 -7.46
C PRO A 53 -10.46 -4.73 -7.40
N GLU A 54 -9.40 -4.21 -6.81
CA GLU A 54 -8.09 -4.87 -6.70
C GLU A 54 -7.89 -5.54 -5.33
N LEU A 55 -8.88 -5.42 -4.42
CA LEU A 55 -8.77 -5.98 -3.09
C LEU A 55 -8.99 -7.49 -3.07
N GLU A 56 -8.06 -8.22 -2.50
CA GLU A 56 -8.30 -9.59 -2.04
C GLU A 56 -8.84 -9.55 -0.61
N TRP A 57 -9.89 -10.35 -0.37
CA TRP A 57 -10.53 -10.46 0.94
C TRP A 57 -11.10 -11.86 1.14
N ILE A 58 -11.25 -12.29 2.38
CA ILE A 58 -11.82 -13.58 2.76
C ILE A 58 -13.30 -13.41 3.10
N ASP A 59 -14.14 -14.18 2.44
CA ASP A 59 -15.54 -14.33 2.82
C ASP A 59 -15.71 -15.49 3.80
N LEU A 60 -16.10 -15.17 5.04
CA LEU A 60 -16.34 -16.19 6.08
C LEU A 60 -17.58 -17.04 5.83
N ASP A 61 -18.45 -16.64 4.90
CA ASP A 61 -19.65 -17.37 4.54
C ASP A 61 -19.40 -18.42 3.43
N GLU A 62 -18.19 -18.41 2.84
CA GLU A 62 -17.75 -19.44 1.90
C GLU A 62 -17.38 -20.75 2.61
N ASP A 63 -17.27 -21.82 1.84
CA ASP A 63 -16.82 -23.10 2.38
C ASP A 63 -15.34 -23.09 2.76
N GLU A 64 -14.98 -23.88 3.78
CA GLU A 64 -13.62 -23.93 4.34
C GLU A 64 -12.56 -24.30 3.30
N GLN A 65 -12.92 -25.11 2.28
CA GLN A 65 -11.98 -25.50 1.25
C GLN A 65 -11.62 -24.32 0.35
N SER A 66 -12.62 -23.52 -0.08
CA SER A 66 -12.42 -22.31 -0.88
C SER A 66 -11.55 -21.30 -0.14
N ILE A 67 -11.86 -21.04 1.12
CA ILE A 67 -11.08 -20.13 1.98
C ILE A 67 -9.63 -20.60 2.11
N ARG A 68 -9.42 -21.90 2.30
CA ARG A 68 -8.08 -22.49 2.39
C ARG A 68 -7.29 -22.32 1.09
N GLU A 69 -7.92 -22.61 -0.05
CA GLU A 69 -7.28 -22.46 -1.35
C GLU A 69 -6.87 -21.01 -1.60
N GLN A 70 -7.72 -20.06 -1.25
CA GLN A 70 -7.42 -18.63 -1.35
C GLN A 70 -6.25 -18.24 -0.42
N LEU A 71 -6.23 -18.68 0.84
CA LEU A 71 -5.13 -18.42 1.76
C LEU A 71 -3.79 -19.00 1.30
N LEU A 72 -3.81 -20.13 0.58
CA LEU A 72 -2.60 -20.75 0.05
C LEU A 72 -2.08 -20.08 -1.22
N SER A 73 -2.96 -19.43 -1.98
CA SER A 73 -2.61 -18.76 -3.24
C SER A 73 -2.27 -17.29 -3.09
N THR A 74 -2.74 -16.64 -2.01
CA THR A 74 -2.50 -15.21 -1.82
C THR A 74 -1.04 -14.90 -1.53
N THR A 75 -0.56 -13.80 -2.12
CA THR A 75 0.75 -13.21 -1.83
C THR A 75 0.68 -12.12 -0.74
N HIS A 76 -0.55 -11.71 -0.37
CA HIS A 76 -0.76 -10.62 0.57
C HIS A 76 -0.49 -11.04 2.02
N SER A 77 0.28 -10.23 2.72
CA SER A 77 0.59 -10.42 4.15
C SER A 77 -0.58 -10.12 5.08
N ARG A 78 -1.58 -9.38 4.59
CA ARG A 78 -2.79 -8.96 5.32
C ARG A 78 -3.99 -9.11 4.41
N LEU A 79 -5.11 -9.61 4.98
CA LEU A 79 -6.36 -9.77 4.26
C LEU A 79 -7.51 -9.17 5.08
N ILE A 80 -8.43 -8.52 4.38
CA ILE A 80 -9.72 -8.16 4.95
C ILE A 80 -10.54 -9.44 5.08
N VAL A 81 -11.28 -9.54 6.17
CA VAL A 81 -12.22 -10.64 6.44
C VAL A 81 -13.60 -10.03 6.61
N ALA A 82 -14.58 -10.55 5.88
CA ALA A 82 -15.94 -10.05 5.86
C ALA A 82 -16.95 -11.20 5.76
N HIS A 83 -18.24 -10.89 5.84
CA HIS A 83 -19.35 -11.84 5.72
C HIS A 83 -20.19 -11.53 4.49
N GLY A 84 -20.15 -12.37 3.48
CA GLY A 84 -20.96 -12.33 2.26
C GLY A 84 -20.63 -11.15 1.34
N GLU A 85 -20.44 -9.97 1.89
CA GLU A 85 -20.10 -8.74 1.15
C GLU A 85 -18.94 -8.03 1.82
N LEU A 86 -18.05 -7.43 1.02
CA LEU A 86 -16.85 -6.72 1.51
C LEU A 86 -17.20 -5.59 2.50
N ASP A 87 -18.34 -4.93 2.34
CA ASP A 87 -18.79 -3.86 3.24
C ASP A 87 -19.21 -4.37 4.63
N ASN A 88 -19.41 -5.69 4.78
CA ASN A 88 -19.73 -6.32 6.08
C ASN A 88 -18.45 -6.86 6.74
N ILE A 89 -17.55 -5.98 7.07
CA ILE A 89 -16.21 -6.30 7.60
C ILE A 89 -16.32 -6.93 8.99
N ALA A 90 -15.67 -8.10 9.17
CA ALA A 90 -15.41 -8.70 10.47
C ALA A 90 -14.09 -8.17 11.07
N GLY A 91 -13.11 -7.86 10.24
CA GLY A 91 -11.81 -7.33 10.64
C GLY A 91 -10.73 -7.55 9.59
N VAL A 92 -9.49 -7.47 10.02
CA VAL A 92 -8.29 -7.76 9.21
C VAL A 92 -7.44 -8.79 9.93
N VAL A 93 -6.81 -9.69 9.17
CA VAL A 93 -5.90 -10.71 9.70
C VAL A 93 -4.52 -10.60 9.07
N LEU A 94 -3.51 -11.11 9.77
CA LEU A 94 -2.20 -11.43 9.20
C LEU A 94 -2.24 -12.84 8.63
N THR A 95 -2.09 -12.98 7.32
CA THR A 95 -2.17 -14.25 6.58
C THR A 95 -1.30 -15.33 7.23
N HIS A 96 -0.03 -15.00 7.55
CA HIS A 96 0.89 -15.96 8.15
C HIS A 96 0.44 -16.46 9.54
N LYS A 97 -0.30 -15.68 10.34
CA LYS A 97 -0.77 -16.12 11.66
C LYS A 97 -1.89 -17.13 11.53
N VAL A 98 -2.84 -16.89 10.64
CA VAL A 98 -3.92 -17.83 10.35
C VAL A 98 -3.36 -19.12 9.79
N MET A 99 -2.39 -19.03 8.85
CA MET A 99 -1.74 -20.19 8.25
C MET A 99 -0.93 -21.00 9.25
N ASN A 100 -0.17 -20.36 10.16
CA ASN A 100 0.60 -21.07 11.19
C ASN A 100 -0.32 -21.84 12.12
N GLU A 101 -1.43 -21.26 12.59
CA GLU A 101 -2.40 -21.96 13.41
C GLU A 101 -3.05 -23.14 12.65
N TYR A 102 -3.39 -22.90 11.37
CA TYR A 102 -3.91 -23.98 10.53
C TYR A 102 -2.93 -25.16 10.38
N ILE A 103 -1.64 -24.90 10.20
CA ILE A 103 -0.61 -25.95 10.11
C ILE A 103 -0.50 -26.74 11.42
N GLU A 104 -0.63 -26.05 12.56
CA GLU A 104 -0.51 -26.68 13.90
C GLU A 104 -1.76 -27.44 14.30
N THR A 105 -2.94 -26.94 13.98
CA THR A 105 -4.22 -27.46 14.51
C THR A 105 -5.06 -28.19 13.47
N GLY A 106 -4.85 -27.92 12.18
CA GLY A 106 -5.68 -28.40 11.09
C GLY A 106 -7.02 -27.68 10.97
N ALA A 107 -7.24 -26.58 11.69
CA ALA A 107 -8.49 -25.80 11.66
C ALA A 107 -8.22 -24.33 11.35
N LEU A 108 -9.08 -23.72 10.52
CA LEU A 108 -9.05 -22.29 10.25
C LEU A 108 -9.75 -21.54 11.38
N ASN A 109 -9.06 -20.68 12.08
CA ASN A 109 -9.58 -19.88 13.18
C ASN A 109 -9.30 -18.41 12.96
N PHE A 110 -10.19 -17.72 12.25
CA PHE A 110 -10.05 -16.29 12.00
C PHE A 110 -10.33 -15.45 13.23
N GLU A 111 -11.30 -15.83 14.07
CA GLU A 111 -11.74 -15.03 15.23
C GLU A 111 -10.58 -14.70 16.19
N ALA A 112 -9.68 -15.64 16.41
CA ALA A 112 -8.51 -15.43 17.28
C ALA A 112 -7.54 -14.38 16.72
N HIS A 113 -7.52 -14.20 15.41
CA HIS A 113 -6.56 -13.36 14.69
C HIS A 113 -7.14 -12.05 14.16
N LEU A 114 -8.47 -11.88 14.20
CA LEU A 114 -9.11 -10.64 13.80
C LEU A 114 -8.58 -9.45 14.60
N ARG A 115 -8.32 -8.38 13.90
CA ARG A 115 -7.95 -7.08 14.48
C ARG A 115 -8.74 -5.98 13.79
N ASP A 116 -9.06 -4.94 14.54
CA ASP A 116 -9.74 -3.77 14.00
C ASP A 116 -8.79 -2.99 13.09
N PRO A 117 -9.17 -2.70 11.85
CA PRO A 117 -8.41 -1.82 10.97
C PRO A 117 -8.58 -0.35 11.37
N VAL A 118 -7.69 0.50 10.89
CA VAL A 118 -7.93 1.94 10.88
C VAL A 118 -9.01 2.24 9.85
N ILE A 119 -10.02 3.05 10.21
CA ILE A 119 -11.07 3.46 9.27
C ILE A 119 -10.92 4.95 9.01
N VAL A 120 -10.84 5.33 7.73
CA VAL A 120 -10.68 6.72 7.31
C VAL A 120 -11.64 7.06 6.17
N HIS A 121 -11.96 8.35 6.03
CA HIS A 121 -12.74 8.84 4.90
C HIS A 121 -11.84 9.04 3.67
N GLU A 122 -12.35 8.81 2.46
CA GLU A 122 -11.60 8.92 1.20
C GLU A 122 -10.90 10.27 0.97
N ASN A 123 -11.45 11.34 1.54
CA ASN A 123 -10.90 12.69 1.46
C ASN A 123 -9.94 13.04 2.62
N ALA A 124 -9.61 12.08 3.51
CA ALA A 124 -8.62 12.30 4.55
C ALA A 124 -7.24 12.57 3.93
N GLN A 125 -6.47 13.47 4.53
CA GLN A 125 -5.11 13.76 4.04
C GLN A 125 -4.18 12.58 4.28
N VAL A 126 -3.34 12.24 3.29
CA VAL A 126 -2.40 11.12 3.34
C VAL A 126 -1.53 11.16 4.59
N LEU A 127 -1.00 12.33 4.97
CA LEU A 127 -0.13 12.45 6.15
C LEU A 127 -0.86 12.12 7.46
N MET A 128 -2.14 12.49 7.59
CA MET A 128 -2.96 12.12 8.76
C MET A 128 -3.20 10.61 8.81
N VAL A 129 -3.46 10.00 7.66
CA VAL A 129 -3.64 8.54 7.56
C VAL A 129 -2.34 7.82 7.93
N MET A 130 -1.20 8.31 7.45
CA MET A 130 0.12 7.76 7.77
C MET A 130 0.42 7.80 9.27
N GLU A 131 0.07 8.88 9.97
CA GLU A 131 0.24 8.96 11.43
C GLU A 131 -0.64 7.94 12.17
N GLN A 132 -1.87 7.70 11.70
CA GLN A 132 -2.74 6.66 12.25
C GLN A 132 -2.20 5.25 11.97
N LEU A 133 -1.71 5.01 10.75
CA LEU A 133 -1.10 3.73 10.37
C LEU A 133 0.12 3.39 11.21
N ARG A 134 0.97 4.37 11.55
CA ARG A 134 2.13 4.17 12.44
C ARG A 134 1.77 3.62 13.81
N GLN A 135 0.59 3.96 14.32
CA GLN A 135 0.10 3.54 15.63
C GLN A 135 -0.74 2.26 15.55
N ALA A 136 -1.20 1.88 14.37
CA ALA A 136 -2.07 0.74 14.16
C ALA A 136 -1.30 -0.60 14.16
N PRO A 137 -1.80 -1.65 14.83
CA PRO A 137 -1.13 -2.94 14.92
C PRO A 137 -0.88 -3.61 13.56
N LEU A 138 -1.81 -3.42 12.62
CA LEU A 138 -1.75 -4.05 11.30
C LEU A 138 -1.28 -3.10 10.19
N GLN A 139 -1.17 -1.80 10.48
CA GLN A 139 -0.74 -0.79 9.50
C GLN A 139 -1.54 -0.87 8.19
N MET A 140 -2.85 -1.03 8.29
CA MET A 140 -3.79 -1.03 7.17
C MET A 140 -4.97 -0.11 7.53
N ALA A 141 -5.31 0.79 6.62
CA ALA A 141 -6.50 1.63 6.70
C ALA A 141 -7.52 1.18 5.67
N ILE A 142 -8.78 1.08 6.08
CA ILE A 142 -9.93 0.89 5.19
C ILE A 142 -10.50 2.26 4.90
N ILE A 143 -10.71 2.54 3.62
CA ILE A 143 -11.14 3.83 3.12
C ILE A 143 -12.62 3.74 2.75
N LEU A 144 -13.42 4.61 3.36
CA LEU A 144 -14.86 4.67 3.15
C LEU A 144 -15.26 5.95 2.41
N ASN A 145 -16.30 5.85 1.60
CA ASN A 145 -16.99 7.00 1.03
C ASN A 145 -18.02 7.60 2.00
N GLU A 146 -18.77 8.62 1.54
CA GLU A 146 -19.80 9.32 2.32
C GLU A 146 -20.98 8.43 2.73
N TYR A 147 -21.15 7.30 2.04
CA TYR A 147 -22.22 6.34 2.29
C TYR A 147 -21.81 5.21 3.22
N GLY A 148 -20.52 5.17 3.60
CA GLY A 148 -19.96 4.12 4.44
C GLY A 148 -19.56 2.86 3.68
N SER A 149 -19.55 2.88 2.34
CA SER A 149 -19.04 1.79 1.51
C SER A 149 -17.54 1.86 1.38
N ILE A 150 -16.90 0.70 1.26
CA ILE A 150 -15.45 0.57 1.06
C ILE A 150 -15.09 1.00 -0.35
N GLU A 151 -14.19 1.96 -0.46
CA GLU A 151 -13.60 2.41 -1.71
C GLU A 151 -12.23 1.77 -1.99
N GLY A 152 -11.50 1.40 -0.93
CA GLY A 152 -10.18 0.81 -1.04
C GLY A 152 -9.50 0.64 0.31
N ILE A 153 -8.21 0.35 0.26
CA ILE A 153 -7.33 0.31 1.43
C ILE A 153 -6.10 1.19 1.21
N ALA A 154 -5.44 1.57 2.29
CA ALA A 154 -4.12 2.17 2.24
C ALA A 154 -3.19 1.55 3.28
N THR A 155 -1.95 1.32 2.88
CA THR A 155 -0.85 0.84 3.70
C THR A 155 0.32 1.83 3.64
N PRO A 156 1.36 1.70 4.48
CA PRO A 156 2.57 2.52 4.33
C PRO A 156 3.28 2.34 2.99
N ILE A 157 3.11 1.19 2.32
CA ILE A 157 3.72 0.93 1.01
C ILE A 157 3.06 1.81 -0.05
N ASP A 158 1.73 1.89 -0.09
CA ASP A 158 1.01 2.75 -1.04
C ASP A 158 1.43 4.22 -0.91
N VAL A 159 1.68 4.67 0.33
CA VAL A 159 2.19 6.03 0.57
C VAL A 159 3.64 6.18 0.08
N LEU A 160 4.47 5.16 0.25
CA LEU A 160 5.86 5.16 -0.22
C LEU A 160 5.92 5.18 -1.75
N GLU A 161 5.09 4.40 -2.43
CA GLU A 161 4.95 4.40 -3.89
C GLU A 161 4.49 5.75 -4.44
N ALA A 162 3.61 6.43 -3.72
CA ALA A 162 3.19 7.78 -4.08
C ALA A 162 4.32 8.84 -3.98
N ILE A 163 5.41 8.55 -3.26
CA ILE A 163 6.60 9.39 -3.14
C ILE A 163 7.67 9.00 -4.15
N ALA A 164 7.98 7.71 -4.23
CA ALA A 164 9.13 7.18 -4.97
C ALA A 164 8.78 6.74 -6.40
N GLY A 165 7.48 6.64 -6.74
CA GLY A 165 6.99 5.97 -7.93
C GLY A 165 6.76 4.48 -7.69
N GLU A 166 6.16 3.82 -8.65
CA GLU A 166 5.89 2.38 -8.59
C GLU A 166 7.19 1.60 -8.45
N PHE A 167 7.19 0.64 -7.51
CA PHE A 167 8.28 -0.32 -7.42
C PHE A 167 8.00 -1.45 -8.39
N PRO A 168 9.00 -1.91 -9.17
CA PRO A 168 8.82 -3.07 -10.03
C PRO A 168 8.48 -4.29 -9.17
N ASP A 169 7.49 -5.06 -9.60
CA ASP A 169 7.14 -6.33 -8.98
C ASP A 169 8.30 -7.33 -9.08
N GLU A 170 8.37 -8.29 -8.14
CA GLU A 170 9.42 -9.33 -8.16
C GLU A 170 9.44 -10.09 -9.50
N ASP A 171 8.26 -10.31 -10.11
CA ASP A 171 8.11 -10.96 -11.42
C ASP A 171 8.67 -10.11 -12.57
N GLU A 172 8.64 -8.78 -12.47
CA GLU A 172 9.25 -7.89 -13.46
C GLU A 172 10.78 -7.85 -13.35
N LEU A 173 11.32 -8.01 -12.14
CA LEU A 173 12.77 -8.10 -11.91
C LEU A 173 13.34 -9.43 -12.43
N ASP A 174 12.60 -10.53 -12.34
CA ASP A 174 13.00 -11.84 -12.86
C ASP A 174 12.96 -11.89 -14.40
N THR A 175 12.08 -11.11 -15.04
CA THR A 175 12.01 -11.02 -16.52
C THR A 175 13.08 -10.11 -17.12
N ALA A 176 13.67 -9.20 -16.35
CA ALA A 176 14.71 -8.28 -16.83
C ALA A 176 16.08 -8.95 -17.07
N ALA A 177 16.30 -10.17 -16.58
CA ALA A 177 17.55 -10.92 -16.76
C ALA A 177 17.29 -12.40 -17.10
N GLU A 178 17.34 -12.76 -18.37
CA GLU A 178 17.34 -14.16 -18.80
C GLU A 178 18.78 -14.74 -18.79
N SER A 179 18.96 -15.83 -18.03
CA SER A 179 20.20 -16.61 -18.05
C SER A 179 20.16 -17.56 -19.24
N LEU A 180 21.08 -17.39 -20.18
CA LEU A 180 21.26 -18.29 -21.33
C LEU A 180 22.02 -19.56 -20.92
N GLU A 181 21.84 -20.67 -21.67
CA GLU A 181 22.49 -21.97 -21.42
C GLU A 181 24.03 -21.90 -21.41
N ASP A 182 24.63 -20.87 -22.00
CA ASP A 182 26.09 -20.64 -22.03
C ASP A 182 26.61 -19.88 -20.80
N GLY A 183 25.74 -19.51 -19.85
CA GLY A 183 26.08 -18.74 -18.65
C GLY A 183 26.17 -17.23 -18.87
N SER A 184 25.77 -16.71 -20.04
CA SER A 184 25.61 -15.29 -20.27
C SER A 184 24.22 -14.80 -19.82
N LEU A 185 24.13 -13.52 -19.41
CA LEU A 185 22.88 -12.86 -19.05
C LEU A 185 22.44 -11.97 -20.21
N MET A 186 21.21 -12.15 -20.66
CA MET A 186 20.55 -11.23 -21.60
C MET A 186 19.76 -10.22 -20.77
N LEU A 187 20.10 -8.94 -20.86
CA LEU A 187 19.35 -7.84 -20.23
C LEU A 187 18.53 -7.15 -21.31
N GLU A 188 17.27 -6.84 -21.00
CA GLU A 188 16.49 -5.97 -21.89
C GLU A 188 17.14 -4.58 -21.98
N GLY A 189 17.16 -4.01 -23.19
CA GLY A 189 17.87 -2.75 -23.48
C GLY A 189 17.25 -1.49 -22.85
N SER A 190 16.24 -1.63 -21.98
CA SER A 190 15.66 -0.59 -21.16
C SER A 190 16.18 -0.58 -19.72
N THR A 191 17.08 -1.53 -19.37
CA THR A 191 17.67 -1.58 -18.02
C THR A 191 18.76 -0.53 -17.94
N ASP A 192 18.53 0.56 -17.26
CA ASP A 192 19.55 1.54 -16.88
C ASP A 192 20.49 0.90 -15.83
N ILE A 193 21.80 0.94 -16.15
CA ILE A 193 22.88 0.40 -15.30
C ILE A 193 23.25 1.44 -14.26
#